data_2f75a113c4ac2a353a597a0a0bc153e6
#
_entry.id   2f75a113c4ac2a353a597a0a0bc153e6
#
_cell.length_a   1.000
_cell.length_b   1.000
_cell.length_c   1.000
_cell.angle_alpha   90.00
_cell.angle_beta   90.00
_cell.angle_gamma   90.00
#
_symmetry.space_group_name_H-M   'P 1'
#
loop_
_entity.id
_entity.type
_entity.pdbx_description
1 polymer ?
#
loop_
_entity_poly.entity_id
_entity_poly.type
_entity_poly.pdbx_seq_one_letter_code
_entity_poly.pdbx_strand_id
1 'polypeptide(L)'
;MRNVVASVLQLVRGEMTARDTRSTSLAIVVHLSVATTFFGVACAGLVTSSHLGGEIGGVFRSFVVPGASVAIVSTIVSTRSLVTVHDRAARARWRSWARAGVPRRAASVVVSSHLTALAVGAAAAGLSLTTLLVRAFGTVAVPTDPGPARVVVRLDAVGAGSALLLTAASVVPAFLPSIRQPYGRRAPLVPRRWVGPVRVAASAGPALVIALFAANGDFSRPEDVERSVALSLLLVVVLVLTLSAAIVRGASTVVHALAERLPRATPTTLVLAVTGASDGLRRAPGAPTPVAAVSALLGSVPAVFLAGEAALRRIGPGEAPVDVLALLLTLGPALLLGATASTITYSVARPGRLRDFRTLRSCGATSARTAIVAVAEAVLFALPALATSTAISALAVLPVALAAGLTPLDLVLAVANPLLVLGQSLLTLGLAVAAILAWAVAETGGRVRRSVTPRVAR
;
A
#
# COMPACT_ATOMS: atom_id res chain seq x y z
N MET A 1 29.31 -31.90 -2.51
CA MET A 1 28.18 -31.22 -1.81
C MET A 1 28.62 -30.17 -0.81
N ARG A 2 29.59 -30.39 0.09
CA ARG A 2 30.06 -29.38 1.08
C ARG A 2 30.48 -28.05 0.46
N ASN A 3 31.20 -28.03 -0.65
CA ASN A 3 31.63 -26.77 -1.32
C ASN A 3 30.46 -25.96 -1.90
N VAL A 4 29.40 -26.62 -2.38
CA VAL A 4 28.22 -25.93 -2.92
C VAL A 4 27.43 -25.25 -1.79
N VAL A 5 27.28 -25.91 -0.66
CA VAL A 5 26.60 -25.35 0.51
C VAL A 5 27.38 -24.15 1.06
N ALA A 6 28.70 -24.26 1.17
CA ALA A 6 29.55 -23.15 1.62
C ALA A 6 29.45 -21.94 0.68
N SER A 7 29.46 -22.16 -0.63
CA SER A 7 29.30 -21.08 -1.64
C SER A 7 27.92 -20.42 -1.55
N VAL A 8 26.85 -21.18 -1.36
CA VAL A 8 25.50 -20.63 -1.19
C VAL A 8 25.40 -19.80 0.09
N LEU A 9 25.98 -20.26 1.20
CA LEU A 9 26.01 -19.51 2.45
C LEU A 9 26.78 -18.18 2.33
N GLN A 10 27.91 -18.19 1.63
CA GLN A 10 28.66 -16.96 1.32
C GLN A 10 27.83 -15.98 0.49
N LEU A 11 27.10 -16.46 -0.53
CA LEU A 11 26.20 -15.62 -1.34
C LEU A 11 25.05 -15.04 -0.50
N VAL A 12 24.43 -15.84 0.37
CA VAL A 12 23.39 -15.38 1.30
C VAL A 12 23.93 -14.28 2.21
N ARG A 13 25.09 -14.51 2.83
CA ARG A 13 25.75 -13.51 3.68
C ARG A 13 26.08 -12.22 2.90
N GLY A 14 26.60 -12.36 1.67
CA GLY A 14 26.87 -11.23 0.80
C GLY A 14 25.61 -10.45 0.43
N GLU A 15 24.47 -11.13 0.22
CA GLU A 15 23.18 -10.49 -0.04
C GLU A 15 22.67 -9.72 1.17
N MET A 16 22.77 -10.30 2.36
CA MET A 16 22.31 -9.67 3.61
C MET A 16 23.13 -8.43 4.00
N THR A 17 24.42 -8.38 3.63
CA THR A 17 25.32 -7.25 3.96
C THR A 17 25.45 -6.24 2.83
N ALA A 18 24.79 -6.45 1.71
CA ALA A 18 24.92 -5.61 0.53
C ALA A 18 24.39 -4.18 0.78
N ARG A 19 25.24 -3.19 0.55
CA ARG A 19 24.94 -1.77 0.83
C ARG A 19 23.86 -1.20 -0.09
N ASP A 20 23.79 -1.66 -1.33
CA ASP A 20 22.85 -1.21 -2.36
C ASP A 20 21.39 -1.60 -2.04
N THR A 21 21.17 -2.69 -1.32
CA THR A 21 19.84 -3.16 -0.91
C THR A 21 19.51 -2.94 0.55
N ARG A 22 20.43 -2.41 1.35
CA ARG A 22 20.22 -2.24 2.81
C ARG A 22 19.00 -1.39 3.15
N SER A 23 18.80 -0.26 2.46
CA SER A 23 17.66 0.62 2.69
C SER A 23 16.33 -0.05 2.30
N THR A 24 16.32 -0.80 1.18
CA THR A 24 15.12 -1.52 0.73
C THR A 24 14.80 -2.71 1.62
N SER A 25 15.82 -3.42 2.11
CA SER A 25 15.65 -4.52 3.08
C SER A 25 15.08 -4.01 4.40
N LEU A 26 15.63 -2.91 4.94
CA LEU A 26 15.10 -2.26 6.14
C LEU A 26 13.64 -1.80 5.93
N ALA A 27 13.35 -1.25 4.76
CA ALA A 27 12.01 -0.83 4.39
C ALA A 27 11.01 -2.00 4.40
N ILE A 28 11.39 -3.16 3.86
CA ILE A 28 10.57 -4.37 3.89
C ILE A 28 10.36 -4.83 5.33
N VAL A 29 11.42 -4.86 6.16
CA VAL A 29 11.32 -5.25 7.58
C VAL A 29 10.37 -4.34 8.34
N VAL A 30 10.53 -3.03 8.24
CA VAL A 30 9.67 -2.06 8.93
C VAL A 30 8.21 -2.21 8.49
N HIS A 31 7.95 -2.28 7.18
CA HIS A 31 6.60 -2.44 6.67
C HIS A 31 5.93 -3.74 7.14
N LEU A 32 6.63 -4.86 7.04
CA LEU A 32 6.11 -6.16 7.47
C LEU A 32 5.97 -6.25 9.00
N SER A 33 6.83 -5.58 9.78
CA SER A 33 6.65 -5.50 11.24
C SER A 33 5.36 -4.76 11.60
N VAL A 34 5.08 -3.63 10.94
CA VAL A 34 3.82 -2.88 11.13
C VAL A 34 2.61 -3.75 10.72
N ALA A 35 2.69 -4.45 9.59
CA ALA A 35 1.62 -5.34 9.13
C ALA A 35 1.38 -6.49 10.13
N THR A 36 2.44 -7.15 10.59
CA THR A 36 2.33 -8.25 11.57
C THR A 36 1.78 -7.74 12.91
N THR A 37 2.18 -6.55 13.34
CA THR A 37 1.63 -5.92 14.54
C THR A 37 0.12 -5.72 14.41
N PHE A 38 -0.31 -5.21 13.27
CA PHE A 38 -1.73 -5.01 13.01
C PHE A 38 -2.50 -6.34 13.00
N PHE A 39 -2.01 -7.35 12.28
CA PHE A 39 -2.63 -8.67 12.29
C PHE A 39 -2.65 -9.28 13.69
N GLY A 40 -1.60 -9.06 14.50
CA GLY A 40 -1.54 -9.50 15.88
C GLY A 40 -2.62 -8.87 16.75
N VAL A 41 -2.81 -7.56 16.65
CA VAL A 41 -3.89 -6.85 17.38
C VAL A 41 -5.27 -7.30 16.90
N ALA A 42 -5.47 -7.43 15.59
CA ALA A 42 -6.73 -7.90 15.01
C ALA A 42 -7.07 -9.34 15.45
N CYS A 43 -6.11 -10.25 15.40
CA CYS A 43 -6.30 -11.64 15.84
C CYS A 43 -6.53 -11.73 17.35
N ALA A 44 -5.83 -10.93 18.17
CA ALA A 44 -6.10 -10.84 19.60
C ALA A 44 -7.53 -10.35 19.88
N GLY A 45 -8.00 -9.36 19.12
CA GLY A 45 -9.38 -8.90 19.17
C GLY A 45 -10.39 -10.00 18.80
N LEU A 46 -10.15 -10.73 17.69
CA LEU A 46 -11.03 -11.82 17.25
C LEU A 46 -11.10 -12.96 18.25
N VAL A 47 -9.96 -13.40 18.82
CA VAL A 47 -9.94 -14.42 19.86
C VAL A 47 -10.68 -13.95 21.10
N THR A 48 -10.45 -12.71 21.53
CA THR A 48 -11.16 -12.13 22.66
C THR A 48 -12.69 -12.10 22.41
N SER A 49 -13.10 -11.72 21.20
CA SER A 49 -14.52 -11.67 20.82
C SER A 49 -15.20 -13.04 20.82
N SER A 50 -14.45 -14.10 20.50
CA SER A 50 -15.00 -15.47 20.53
C SER A 50 -15.29 -15.96 21.94
N HIS A 51 -14.58 -15.45 22.95
CA HIS A 51 -14.81 -15.76 24.36
C HIS A 51 -15.90 -14.93 25.01
N LEU A 52 -16.23 -13.76 24.45
CA LEU A 52 -17.22 -12.83 25.03
C LEU A 52 -18.68 -13.26 24.78
N GLY A 53 -18.94 -14.01 23.70
CA GLY A 53 -20.31 -14.42 23.33
C GLY A 53 -21.28 -13.24 23.08
N GLY A 54 -22.48 -13.54 22.56
CA GLY A 54 -23.58 -12.56 22.43
C GLY A 54 -23.28 -11.30 21.61
N GLU A 55 -23.97 -10.21 21.91
CA GLU A 55 -23.88 -8.94 21.16
C GLU A 55 -22.49 -8.30 21.18
N ILE A 56 -21.80 -8.33 22.34
CA ILE A 56 -20.46 -7.72 22.48
C ILE A 56 -19.47 -8.36 21.52
N GLY A 57 -19.46 -9.70 21.44
CA GLY A 57 -18.63 -10.43 20.51
C GLY A 57 -18.99 -10.17 19.05
N GLY A 58 -20.28 -9.93 18.75
CA GLY A 58 -20.79 -9.54 17.44
C GLY A 58 -20.26 -8.18 16.99
N VAL A 59 -20.45 -7.17 17.84
CA VAL A 59 -19.98 -5.79 17.60
C VAL A 59 -18.45 -5.80 17.36
N PHE A 60 -17.67 -6.51 18.18
CA PHE A 60 -16.22 -6.56 18.02
C PHE A 60 -15.81 -7.20 16.68
N ARG A 61 -16.48 -8.27 16.25
CA ARG A 61 -16.24 -8.94 14.97
C ARG A 61 -16.58 -8.07 13.78
N SER A 62 -17.65 -7.28 13.86
CA SER A 62 -18.09 -6.40 12.77
C SER A 62 -17.04 -5.32 12.41
N PHE A 63 -16.19 -4.93 13.35
CA PHE A 63 -15.09 -3.98 13.09
C PHE A 63 -13.78 -4.67 12.68
N VAL A 64 -13.42 -5.74 13.37
CA VAL A 64 -12.10 -6.36 13.20
C VAL A 64 -11.98 -7.11 11.87
N VAL A 65 -13.02 -7.82 11.44
CA VAL A 65 -12.96 -8.64 10.21
C VAL A 65 -12.79 -7.81 8.94
N PRO A 66 -13.57 -6.75 8.70
CA PRO A 66 -13.36 -5.87 7.55
C PRO A 66 -11.98 -5.20 7.58
N GLY A 67 -11.56 -4.69 8.74
CA GLY A 67 -10.25 -4.07 8.92
C GLY A 67 -9.10 -5.02 8.60
N ALA A 68 -9.16 -6.25 9.07
CA ALA A 68 -8.17 -7.28 8.75
C ALA A 68 -8.13 -7.60 7.25
N SER A 69 -9.30 -7.71 6.61
CA SER A 69 -9.40 -7.98 5.16
C SER A 69 -8.76 -6.88 4.32
N VAL A 70 -9.06 -5.62 4.64
CA VAL A 70 -8.47 -4.45 3.97
C VAL A 70 -6.96 -4.40 4.22
N ALA A 71 -6.50 -4.72 5.43
CA ALA A 71 -5.07 -4.76 5.76
C ALA A 71 -4.32 -5.86 5.00
N ILE A 72 -4.90 -7.04 4.79
CA ILE A 72 -4.31 -8.11 3.97
C ILE A 72 -4.05 -7.61 2.55
N VAL A 73 -5.07 -7.03 1.91
CA VAL A 73 -4.96 -6.49 0.54
C VAL A 73 -3.90 -5.40 0.46
N SER A 74 -3.94 -4.45 1.40
CA SER A 74 -2.96 -3.37 1.50
C SER A 74 -1.53 -3.93 1.67
N THR A 75 -1.35 -4.93 2.53
CA THR A 75 -0.05 -5.56 2.77
C THR A 75 0.47 -6.28 1.53
N ILE A 76 -0.37 -7.04 0.81
CA ILE A 76 0.03 -7.73 -0.43
C ILE A 76 0.54 -6.72 -1.47
N VAL A 77 -0.23 -5.67 -1.73
CA VAL A 77 0.10 -4.66 -2.76
C VAL A 77 1.36 -3.90 -2.38
N SER A 78 1.45 -3.47 -1.14
CA SER A 78 2.57 -2.68 -0.62
C SER A 78 3.86 -3.49 -0.57
N THR A 79 3.83 -4.70 -0.04
CA THR A 79 4.98 -5.61 0.00
C THR A 79 5.48 -5.91 -1.41
N ARG A 80 4.58 -6.20 -2.35
CA ARG A 80 4.95 -6.43 -3.76
C ARG A 80 5.63 -5.23 -4.39
N SER A 81 5.19 -4.01 -4.07
CA SER A 81 5.83 -2.78 -4.54
C SER A 81 7.24 -2.63 -3.97
N LEU A 82 7.41 -2.82 -2.66
CA LEU A 82 8.71 -2.75 -1.97
C LEU A 82 9.69 -3.80 -2.51
N VAL A 83 9.23 -5.04 -2.69
CA VAL A 83 10.04 -6.12 -3.28
C VAL A 83 10.45 -5.78 -4.72
N THR A 84 9.56 -5.17 -5.51
CA THR A 84 9.89 -4.74 -6.87
C THR A 84 11.00 -3.67 -6.86
N VAL A 85 11.00 -2.76 -5.90
CA VAL A 85 12.07 -1.76 -5.72
C VAL A 85 13.37 -2.41 -5.26
N HIS A 86 13.28 -3.36 -4.31
CA HIS A 86 14.42 -4.17 -3.86
C HIS A 86 15.07 -4.95 -5.00
N ASP A 87 14.27 -5.66 -5.80
CA ASP A 87 14.74 -6.41 -6.96
C ASP A 87 15.50 -5.52 -7.97
N ARG A 88 15.01 -4.29 -8.16
CA ARG A 88 15.68 -3.34 -9.05
C ARG A 88 17.04 -2.91 -8.50
N ALA A 89 17.14 -2.66 -7.21
CA ALA A 89 18.39 -2.33 -6.54
C ALA A 89 19.39 -3.50 -6.62
N ALA A 90 18.93 -4.74 -6.40
CA ALA A 90 19.74 -5.94 -6.45
C ALA A 90 20.09 -6.41 -7.86
N ARG A 91 19.38 -5.94 -8.89
CA ARG A 91 19.44 -6.48 -10.26
C ARG A 91 20.85 -6.46 -10.89
N ALA A 92 21.63 -5.42 -10.62
CA ALA A 92 23.00 -5.33 -11.16
C ALA A 92 23.85 -6.48 -10.62
N ARG A 93 23.77 -6.76 -9.31
CA ARG A 93 24.48 -7.84 -8.62
C ARG A 93 23.99 -9.22 -9.08
N TRP A 94 22.69 -9.43 -9.20
CA TRP A 94 22.15 -10.71 -9.68
C TRP A 94 22.53 -11.00 -11.13
N ARG A 95 22.67 -9.97 -11.97
CA ARG A 95 23.21 -10.11 -13.33
C ARG A 95 24.70 -10.50 -13.32
N SER A 96 25.49 -10.00 -12.36
CA SER A 96 26.88 -10.43 -12.22
C SER A 96 26.98 -11.90 -11.83
N TRP A 97 26.09 -12.42 -10.99
CA TRP A 97 25.98 -13.85 -10.68
C TRP A 97 25.67 -14.68 -11.93
N ALA A 98 24.75 -14.20 -12.76
CA ALA A 98 24.43 -14.89 -14.01
C ALA A 98 25.65 -14.97 -14.95
N ARG A 99 26.45 -13.88 -15.04
CA ARG A 99 27.70 -13.85 -15.84
C ARG A 99 28.77 -14.76 -15.23
N ALA A 100 28.82 -14.88 -13.92
CA ALA A 100 29.72 -15.80 -13.21
C ALA A 100 29.28 -17.27 -13.28
N GLY A 101 28.19 -17.58 -14.01
CA GLY A 101 27.72 -18.95 -14.19
C GLY A 101 26.90 -19.52 -13.02
N VAL A 102 26.46 -18.69 -12.05
CA VAL A 102 25.62 -19.17 -10.94
C VAL A 102 24.28 -19.70 -11.50
N PRO A 103 23.94 -20.98 -11.24
CA PRO A 103 22.71 -21.55 -11.76
C PRO A 103 21.48 -20.89 -11.14
N ARG A 104 20.38 -20.78 -11.90
CA ARG A 104 19.13 -20.13 -11.44
C ARG A 104 18.60 -20.70 -10.15
N ARG A 105 18.70 -22.04 -9.96
CA ARG A 105 18.24 -22.68 -8.74
C ARG A 105 19.00 -22.19 -7.50
N ALA A 106 20.33 -22.07 -7.59
CA ALA A 106 21.13 -21.52 -6.50
C ALA A 106 20.78 -20.05 -6.21
N ALA A 107 20.63 -19.22 -7.24
CA ALA A 107 20.20 -17.84 -7.08
C ALA A 107 18.79 -17.74 -6.46
N SER A 108 17.84 -18.59 -6.88
CA SER A 108 16.50 -18.63 -6.27
C SER A 108 16.56 -19.00 -4.78
N VAL A 109 17.42 -19.96 -4.40
CA VAL A 109 17.64 -20.32 -2.99
C VAL A 109 18.20 -19.15 -2.20
N VAL A 110 19.20 -18.44 -2.72
CA VAL A 110 19.79 -17.26 -2.08
C VAL A 110 18.75 -16.16 -1.88
N VAL A 111 18.00 -15.83 -2.94
CA VAL A 111 16.95 -14.78 -2.88
C VAL A 111 15.83 -15.19 -1.93
N SER A 112 15.36 -16.45 -1.97
CA SER A 112 14.32 -16.92 -1.05
C SER A 112 14.79 -16.89 0.41
N SER A 113 16.01 -17.36 0.70
CA SER A 113 16.58 -17.33 2.06
C SER A 113 16.69 -15.92 2.60
N HIS A 114 17.15 -14.96 1.76
CA HIS A 114 17.22 -13.56 2.15
C HIS A 114 15.85 -12.96 2.46
N LEU A 115 14.87 -13.11 1.54
CA LEU A 115 13.51 -12.58 1.73
C LEU A 115 12.80 -13.25 2.92
N THR A 116 13.00 -14.56 3.13
CA THR A 116 12.47 -15.28 4.29
C THR A 116 13.07 -14.77 5.59
N ALA A 117 14.39 -14.53 5.63
CA ALA A 117 15.04 -13.96 6.82
C ALA A 117 14.48 -12.57 7.17
N LEU A 118 14.24 -11.72 6.15
CA LEU A 118 13.60 -10.42 6.35
C LEU A 118 12.17 -10.57 6.90
N ALA A 119 11.38 -11.50 6.35
CA ALA A 119 10.01 -11.74 6.79
C ALA A 119 9.96 -12.30 8.24
N VAL A 120 10.83 -13.24 8.59
CA VAL A 120 10.92 -13.81 9.94
C VAL A 120 11.35 -12.74 10.95
N GLY A 121 12.38 -11.96 10.63
CA GLY A 121 12.82 -10.84 11.49
C GLY A 121 11.72 -9.80 11.69
N ALA A 122 11.00 -9.46 10.64
CA ALA A 122 9.87 -8.56 10.69
C ALA A 122 8.71 -9.11 11.52
N ALA A 123 8.38 -10.39 11.34
CA ALA A 123 7.32 -11.05 12.10
C ALA A 123 7.63 -11.10 13.60
N ALA A 124 8.88 -11.43 13.97
CA ALA A 124 9.32 -11.41 15.35
C ALA A 124 9.22 -10.01 15.98
N ALA A 125 9.70 -8.97 15.27
CA ALA A 125 9.59 -7.59 15.73
C ALA A 125 8.12 -7.14 15.84
N GLY A 126 7.28 -7.50 14.86
CA GLY A 126 5.85 -7.18 14.86
C GLY A 126 5.09 -7.84 16.02
N LEU A 127 5.32 -9.12 16.28
CA LEU A 127 4.71 -9.81 17.43
C LEU A 127 5.17 -9.23 18.77
N SER A 128 6.45 -8.88 18.90
CA SER A 128 6.97 -8.19 20.09
C SER A 128 6.25 -6.86 20.32
N LEU A 129 6.08 -6.08 19.25
CA LEU A 129 5.35 -4.81 19.31
C LEU A 129 3.85 -5.03 19.62
N THR A 130 3.22 -6.06 19.04
CA THR A 130 1.84 -6.46 19.39
C THR A 130 1.71 -6.73 20.88
N THR A 131 2.62 -7.53 21.43
CA THR A 131 2.60 -7.88 22.86
C THR A 131 2.72 -6.64 23.73
N LEU A 132 3.58 -5.70 23.36
CA LEU A 132 3.72 -4.43 24.07
C LEU A 132 2.45 -3.56 23.98
N LEU A 133 1.87 -3.45 22.79
CA LEU A 133 0.64 -2.66 22.58
C LEU A 133 -0.55 -3.27 23.32
N VAL A 134 -0.73 -4.59 23.27
CA VAL A 134 -1.82 -5.26 23.97
C VAL A 134 -1.65 -5.15 25.49
N ARG A 135 -0.42 -5.20 26.00
CA ARG A 135 -0.16 -4.95 27.43
C ARG A 135 -0.43 -3.51 27.85
N ALA A 136 -0.08 -2.53 27.00
CA ALA A 136 -0.21 -1.10 27.33
C ALA A 136 -1.66 -0.60 27.14
N PHE A 137 -2.37 -1.08 26.12
CA PHE A 137 -3.66 -0.56 25.68
C PHE A 137 -4.74 -1.63 25.54
N GLY A 138 -4.53 -2.84 26.02
CA GLY A 138 -5.43 -3.96 25.82
C GLY A 138 -6.75 -3.92 26.60
N THR A 139 -7.07 -2.80 27.28
CA THR A 139 -8.39 -2.61 27.91
C THR A 139 -9.21 -1.69 27.03
N VAL A 140 -10.24 -2.23 26.40
CA VAL A 140 -11.15 -1.48 25.52
C VAL A 140 -12.51 -1.36 26.19
N ALA A 141 -13.06 -0.15 26.18
CA ALA A 141 -14.45 0.08 26.59
C ALA A 141 -15.36 -0.15 25.38
N VAL A 142 -16.23 -1.14 25.46
CA VAL A 142 -17.22 -1.42 24.42
C VAL A 142 -18.56 -0.86 24.90
N PRO A 143 -19.24 0.00 24.13
CA PRO A 143 -20.55 0.51 24.52
C PRO A 143 -21.56 -0.67 24.57
N THR A 144 -22.21 -0.81 25.70
CA THR A 144 -23.26 -1.81 25.97
C THR A 144 -24.36 -1.20 26.81
N ASP A 145 -25.55 -1.73 26.69
CA ASP A 145 -26.67 -1.34 27.59
C ASP A 145 -26.61 -2.22 28.87
N PRO A 146 -26.54 -1.67 30.11
CA PRO A 146 -26.79 -0.30 30.54
C PRO A 146 -25.53 0.61 30.64
N GLY A 147 -24.35 0.20 30.15
CA GLY A 147 -23.15 1.02 30.24
C GLY A 147 -21.92 0.34 29.66
N PRO A 148 -20.77 1.05 29.48
CA PRO A 148 -19.61 0.51 28.79
C PRO A 148 -18.98 -0.68 29.52
N ALA A 149 -18.92 -1.83 28.86
CA ALA A 149 -18.21 -3.00 29.36
C ALA A 149 -16.70 -2.86 29.08
N ARG A 150 -15.86 -3.17 30.08
CA ARG A 150 -14.40 -3.21 29.91
C ARG A 150 -13.97 -4.59 29.44
N VAL A 151 -13.47 -4.65 28.22
CA VAL A 151 -12.96 -5.87 27.60
C VAL A 151 -11.43 -5.86 27.64
N VAL A 152 -10.84 -6.91 28.20
CA VAL A 152 -9.38 -7.08 28.20
C VAL A 152 -8.99 -7.93 27.01
N VAL A 153 -8.36 -7.30 26.02
CA VAL A 153 -7.80 -7.99 24.85
C VAL A 153 -6.51 -8.71 25.26
N ARG A 154 -6.37 -9.97 24.89
CA ARG A 154 -5.19 -10.78 25.16
C ARG A 154 -4.66 -11.42 23.88
N LEU A 155 -3.34 -11.39 23.71
CA LEU A 155 -2.68 -12.12 22.65
C LEU A 155 -2.27 -13.50 23.21
N ASP A 156 -2.98 -14.52 22.79
CA ASP A 156 -2.66 -15.92 23.10
C ASP A 156 -1.87 -16.58 21.94
N ALA A 157 -1.56 -17.87 22.09
CA ALA A 157 -0.84 -18.63 21.09
C ALA A 157 -1.64 -18.78 19.78
N VAL A 158 -2.97 -18.85 19.85
CA VAL A 158 -3.85 -18.97 18.67
C VAL A 158 -3.86 -17.64 17.90
N GLY A 159 -4.03 -16.52 18.60
CA GLY A 159 -3.97 -15.19 18.01
C GLY A 159 -2.61 -14.89 17.38
N ALA A 160 -1.51 -15.23 18.06
CA ALA A 160 -0.16 -15.08 17.53
C ALA A 160 0.08 -15.97 16.30
N GLY A 161 -0.34 -17.22 16.33
CA GLY A 161 -0.25 -18.16 15.20
C GLY A 161 -1.05 -17.70 14.00
N SER A 162 -2.27 -17.23 14.22
CA SER A 162 -3.14 -16.66 13.19
C SER A 162 -2.53 -15.40 12.54
N ALA A 163 -1.96 -14.51 13.33
CA ALA A 163 -1.26 -13.32 12.83
C ALA A 163 -0.06 -13.67 11.93
N LEU A 164 0.72 -14.70 12.32
CA LEU A 164 1.81 -15.22 11.51
C LEU A 164 1.32 -15.82 10.20
N LEU A 165 0.23 -16.58 10.21
CA LEU A 165 -0.39 -17.15 9.01
C LEU A 165 -0.89 -16.07 8.07
N LEU A 166 -1.56 -15.02 8.57
CA LEU A 166 -2.02 -13.89 7.77
C LEU A 166 -0.83 -13.11 7.17
N THR A 167 0.22 -12.90 7.95
CA THR A 167 1.46 -12.29 7.46
C THR A 167 2.06 -13.15 6.34
N ALA A 168 2.21 -14.45 6.54
CA ALA A 168 2.75 -15.36 5.53
C ALA A 168 1.88 -15.39 4.26
N ALA A 169 0.55 -15.48 4.40
CA ALA A 169 -0.40 -15.44 3.29
C ALA A 169 -0.29 -14.15 2.47
N SER A 170 0.00 -13.02 3.12
CA SER A 170 0.19 -11.73 2.45
C SER A 170 1.57 -11.61 1.77
N VAL A 171 2.61 -12.18 2.37
CA VAL A 171 4.00 -12.05 1.93
C VAL A 171 4.34 -13.00 0.78
N VAL A 172 3.87 -14.25 0.83
CA VAL A 172 4.18 -15.29 -0.17
C VAL A 172 3.83 -14.85 -1.60
N PRO A 173 2.64 -14.32 -1.90
CA PRO A 173 2.31 -13.84 -3.25
C PRO A 173 3.20 -12.70 -3.71
N ALA A 174 3.68 -11.86 -2.78
CA ALA A 174 4.54 -10.72 -3.11
C ALA A 174 5.97 -11.17 -3.45
N PHE A 175 6.52 -12.18 -2.76
CA PHE A 175 7.88 -12.67 -2.93
C PHE A 175 8.05 -13.66 -4.08
N LEU A 176 7.00 -14.44 -4.38
CA LEU A 176 7.04 -15.53 -5.34
C LEU A 176 7.60 -15.17 -6.73
N PRO A 177 7.29 -13.99 -7.33
CA PRO A 177 7.86 -13.61 -8.62
C PRO A 177 9.39 -13.41 -8.58
N SER A 178 9.92 -12.84 -7.49
CA SER A 178 11.36 -12.60 -7.30
C SER A 178 12.13 -13.90 -7.10
N ILE A 179 11.57 -14.82 -6.33
CA ILE A 179 12.16 -16.15 -6.09
C ILE A 179 12.18 -16.97 -7.38
N ARG A 180 11.09 -16.97 -8.15
CA ARG A 180 11.01 -17.75 -9.40
C ARG A 180 11.89 -17.22 -10.52
N GLN A 181 12.19 -15.91 -10.52
CA GLN A 181 12.91 -15.26 -11.62
C GLN A 181 13.99 -14.28 -11.12
N PRO A 182 15.04 -14.76 -10.40
CA PRO A 182 16.06 -13.89 -9.81
C PRO A 182 16.82 -13.06 -10.85
N TYR A 183 17.03 -13.61 -12.04
CA TYR A 183 17.75 -12.90 -13.12
C TYR A 183 16.86 -12.02 -14.02
N GLY A 184 15.58 -11.88 -13.67
CA GLY A 184 14.60 -11.15 -14.47
C GLY A 184 13.77 -12.05 -15.37
N ARG A 185 12.71 -11.50 -15.91
CA ARG A 185 11.78 -12.25 -16.76
C ARG A 185 12.46 -12.69 -18.05
N ARG A 186 12.28 -13.95 -18.43
CA ARG A 186 12.38 -14.36 -19.84
C ARG A 186 11.44 -13.47 -20.65
N ALA A 187 11.77 -13.25 -21.94
CA ALA A 187 10.85 -12.54 -22.83
C ALA A 187 9.42 -13.07 -22.58
N PRO A 188 8.45 -12.21 -22.29
CA PRO A 188 7.10 -12.67 -22.01
C PRO A 188 6.58 -13.43 -23.22
N LEU A 189 5.94 -14.59 -22.98
CA LEU A 189 5.26 -15.36 -24.03
C LEU A 189 4.22 -14.52 -24.78
N VAL A 190 3.69 -13.50 -24.09
CA VAL A 190 2.77 -12.51 -24.66
C VAL A 190 3.57 -11.23 -24.93
N PRO A 191 3.51 -10.64 -26.13
CA PRO A 191 4.12 -9.37 -26.43
C PRO A 191 3.78 -8.32 -25.36
N ARG A 192 4.76 -7.52 -24.94
CA ARG A 192 4.62 -6.55 -23.83
C ARG A 192 3.41 -5.62 -23.99
N ARG A 193 3.03 -5.30 -25.24
CA ARG A 193 1.84 -4.52 -25.61
C ARG A 193 0.52 -5.16 -25.16
N TRP A 194 0.45 -6.51 -25.09
CA TRP A 194 -0.76 -7.26 -24.72
C TRP A 194 -0.85 -7.60 -23.23
N VAL A 195 0.24 -7.50 -22.47
CA VAL A 195 0.25 -7.85 -21.05
C VAL A 195 -0.71 -6.98 -20.23
N GLY A 196 -0.84 -5.71 -20.58
CA GLY A 196 -1.82 -4.81 -19.95
C GLY A 196 -3.27 -5.19 -20.26
N PRO A 197 -3.65 -5.22 -21.56
CA PRO A 197 -5.00 -5.62 -21.99
C PRO A 197 -5.41 -7.00 -21.49
N VAL A 198 -4.54 -8.01 -21.58
CA VAL A 198 -4.84 -9.37 -21.09
C VAL A 198 -5.09 -9.38 -19.58
N ARG A 199 -4.34 -8.61 -18.79
CA ARG A 199 -4.61 -8.49 -17.35
C ARG A 199 -5.93 -7.80 -17.07
N VAL A 200 -6.23 -6.73 -17.77
CA VAL A 200 -7.53 -6.03 -17.66
C VAL A 200 -8.66 -6.97 -18.04
N ALA A 201 -8.55 -7.67 -19.16
CA ALA A 201 -9.55 -8.65 -19.59
C ALA A 201 -9.72 -9.79 -18.59
N ALA A 202 -8.63 -10.35 -18.05
CA ALA A 202 -8.69 -11.42 -17.05
C ALA A 202 -9.33 -10.98 -15.71
N SER A 203 -9.26 -9.69 -15.38
CA SER A 203 -9.90 -9.14 -14.18
C SER A 203 -11.31 -8.63 -14.45
N ALA A 204 -11.62 -8.27 -15.68
CA ALA A 204 -12.93 -7.76 -16.07
C ALA A 204 -14.03 -8.85 -15.93
N GLY A 205 -13.71 -10.09 -16.23
CA GLY A 205 -14.67 -11.21 -16.09
C GLY A 205 -15.18 -11.37 -14.66
N PRO A 206 -14.30 -11.65 -13.66
CA PRO A 206 -14.73 -11.76 -12.27
C PRO A 206 -15.37 -10.47 -11.74
N ALA A 207 -14.84 -9.30 -12.09
CA ALA A 207 -15.43 -8.03 -11.68
C ALA A 207 -16.83 -7.81 -12.24
N LEU A 208 -17.04 -8.15 -13.52
CA LEU A 208 -18.35 -8.07 -14.17
C LEU A 208 -19.35 -9.04 -13.54
N VAL A 209 -18.94 -10.28 -13.28
CA VAL A 209 -19.79 -11.27 -12.62
C VAL A 209 -20.22 -10.77 -11.24
N ILE A 210 -19.29 -10.30 -10.41
CA ILE A 210 -19.59 -9.76 -9.09
C ILE A 210 -20.52 -8.54 -9.20
N ALA A 211 -20.24 -7.63 -10.14
CA ALA A 211 -21.08 -6.45 -10.37
C ALA A 211 -22.51 -6.82 -10.82
N LEU A 212 -22.65 -7.79 -11.70
CA LEU A 212 -23.96 -8.30 -12.13
C LEU A 212 -24.72 -8.95 -10.96
N PHE A 213 -24.05 -9.76 -10.14
CA PHE A 213 -24.67 -10.34 -8.96
C PHE A 213 -25.09 -9.27 -7.93
N ALA A 214 -24.25 -8.24 -7.76
CA ALA A 214 -24.57 -7.13 -6.88
C ALA A 214 -25.74 -6.27 -7.39
N ALA A 215 -25.91 -6.17 -8.72
CA ALA A 215 -26.97 -5.39 -9.34
C ALA A 215 -28.30 -6.15 -9.50
N ASN A 216 -28.30 -7.49 -9.42
CA ASN A 216 -29.49 -8.32 -9.60
C ASN A 216 -30.28 -8.59 -8.30
N GLY A 217 -30.09 -7.82 -7.24
CA GLY A 217 -30.87 -7.91 -6.00
C GLY A 217 -32.28 -7.33 -6.16
N ASP A 218 -33.26 -7.91 -5.47
CA ASP A 218 -34.57 -7.28 -5.28
C ASP A 218 -34.46 -6.30 -4.10
N PHE A 219 -34.17 -5.03 -4.42
CA PHE A 219 -33.92 -3.97 -3.43
C PHE A 219 -35.19 -3.53 -2.65
N SER A 220 -36.26 -4.31 -2.71
CA SER A 220 -37.40 -4.18 -1.80
C SER A 220 -37.11 -4.72 -0.40
N ARG A 221 -36.05 -5.54 -0.22
CA ARG A 221 -35.71 -6.19 1.04
C ARG A 221 -34.35 -5.70 1.57
N PRO A 222 -34.23 -5.42 2.89
CA PRO A 222 -32.96 -5.01 3.49
C PRO A 222 -31.82 -6.03 3.26
N GLU A 223 -32.13 -7.33 3.32
CA GLU A 223 -31.17 -8.43 3.14
C GLU A 223 -30.49 -8.39 1.77
N ASP A 224 -31.20 -8.00 0.71
CA ASP A 224 -30.67 -7.89 -0.64
C ASP A 224 -29.74 -6.68 -0.77
N VAL A 225 -30.01 -5.58 -0.07
CA VAL A 225 -29.14 -4.43 0.01
C VAL A 225 -27.83 -4.79 0.71
N GLU A 226 -27.88 -5.48 1.85
CA GLU A 226 -26.69 -5.93 2.59
C GLU A 226 -25.84 -6.87 1.74
N ARG A 227 -26.47 -7.83 1.05
CA ARG A 227 -25.79 -8.73 0.11
C ARG A 227 -25.11 -7.96 -1.02
N SER A 228 -25.77 -6.95 -1.58
CA SER A 228 -25.21 -6.13 -2.64
C SER A 228 -24.02 -5.29 -2.17
N VAL A 229 -24.10 -4.73 -0.96
CA VAL A 229 -22.99 -4.03 -0.29
C VAL A 229 -21.81 -4.98 -0.08
N ALA A 230 -22.05 -6.20 0.43
CA ALA A 230 -20.98 -7.20 0.64
C ALA A 230 -20.30 -7.60 -0.69
N LEU A 231 -21.07 -7.81 -1.76
CA LEU A 231 -20.54 -8.10 -3.09
C LEU A 231 -19.76 -6.90 -3.67
N SER A 232 -20.23 -5.69 -3.44
CA SER A 232 -19.53 -4.47 -3.87
C SER A 232 -18.22 -4.28 -3.11
N LEU A 233 -18.14 -4.63 -1.83
CA LEU A 233 -16.88 -4.67 -1.08
C LEU A 233 -15.90 -5.72 -1.64
N LEU A 234 -16.41 -6.90 -2.03
CA LEU A 234 -15.59 -7.90 -2.72
C LEU A 234 -15.09 -7.37 -4.07
N LEU A 235 -15.95 -6.66 -4.81
CA LEU A 235 -15.58 -5.99 -6.06
C LEU A 235 -14.45 -4.97 -5.84
N VAL A 236 -14.49 -4.18 -4.77
CA VAL A 236 -13.39 -3.26 -4.40
C VAL A 236 -12.07 -4.01 -4.30
N VAL A 237 -12.05 -5.14 -3.57
CA VAL A 237 -10.83 -5.95 -3.41
C VAL A 237 -10.30 -6.43 -4.76
N VAL A 238 -11.17 -6.97 -5.62
CA VAL A 238 -10.80 -7.44 -6.97
C VAL A 238 -10.26 -6.29 -7.82
N LEU A 239 -10.93 -5.14 -7.83
CA LEU A 239 -10.50 -3.96 -8.59
C LEU A 239 -9.17 -3.42 -8.09
N VAL A 240 -8.96 -3.32 -6.78
CA VAL A 240 -7.69 -2.87 -6.20
C VAL A 240 -6.55 -3.79 -6.58
N LEU A 241 -6.72 -5.10 -6.46
CA LEU A 241 -5.66 -6.07 -6.77
C LEU A 241 -5.33 -6.14 -8.26
N THR A 242 -6.30 -5.93 -9.13
CA THR A 242 -6.15 -6.14 -10.57
C THR A 242 -5.92 -4.85 -11.35
N LEU A 243 -6.71 -3.81 -11.10
CA LEU A 243 -6.70 -2.58 -11.90
C LEU A 243 -5.77 -1.50 -11.36
N SER A 244 -5.46 -1.44 -10.05
CA SER A 244 -4.67 -0.34 -9.49
C SER A 244 -3.34 -0.12 -10.22
N ALA A 245 -2.61 -1.18 -10.53
CA ALA A 245 -1.35 -1.08 -11.26
C ALA A 245 -1.51 -0.71 -12.76
N ALA A 246 -2.66 -0.98 -13.35
CA ALA A 246 -2.94 -0.61 -14.73
C ALA A 246 -3.34 0.87 -14.84
N ILE A 247 -4.25 1.31 -13.96
CA ILE A 247 -4.72 2.70 -13.92
C ILE A 247 -3.56 3.64 -13.51
N VAL A 248 -2.74 3.26 -12.50
CA VAL A 248 -1.55 4.03 -12.12
C VAL A 248 -0.61 4.23 -13.31
N ARG A 249 -0.41 3.21 -14.13
CA ARG A 249 0.43 3.34 -15.35
C ARG A 249 -0.20 4.25 -16.37
N GLY A 250 -1.51 4.12 -16.62
CA GLY A 250 -2.25 5.01 -17.51
C GLY A 250 -2.18 6.46 -17.04
N ALA A 251 -2.46 6.72 -15.77
CA ALA A 251 -2.37 8.07 -15.20
C ALA A 251 -0.94 8.62 -15.20
N SER A 252 0.08 7.76 -15.06
CA SER A 252 1.49 8.17 -15.19
C SER A 252 1.83 8.65 -16.60
N THR A 253 1.18 8.12 -17.65
CA THR A 253 1.38 8.61 -19.02
C THR A 253 0.86 10.03 -19.19
N VAL A 254 -0.19 10.42 -18.47
CA VAL A 254 -0.70 11.79 -18.45
C VAL A 254 0.32 12.75 -17.85
N VAL A 255 0.98 12.35 -16.74
CA VAL A 255 2.06 13.16 -16.14
C VAL A 255 3.24 13.33 -17.11
N HIS A 256 3.56 12.28 -17.88
CA HIS A 256 4.60 12.36 -18.92
C HIS A 256 4.18 13.33 -20.05
N ALA A 257 2.96 13.19 -20.56
CA ALA A 257 2.45 14.09 -21.60
C ALA A 257 2.41 15.54 -21.14
N LEU A 258 2.06 15.76 -19.87
CA LEU A 258 2.13 17.10 -19.26
C LEU A 258 3.56 17.62 -19.24
N ALA A 259 4.53 16.80 -18.83
CA ALA A 259 5.95 17.19 -18.81
C ALA A 259 6.49 17.56 -20.20
N GLU A 260 6.01 16.89 -21.26
CA GLU A 260 6.43 17.14 -22.65
C GLU A 260 5.76 18.40 -23.26
N ARG A 261 4.58 18.78 -22.75
CA ARG A 261 3.76 19.89 -23.30
C ARG A 261 3.80 21.15 -22.46
N LEU A 262 4.67 21.27 -21.45
CA LEU A 262 4.76 22.47 -20.61
C LEU A 262 5.04 23.73 -21.45
N PRO A 263 4.24 24.78 -21.32
CA PRO A 263 4.48 26.06 -22.00
C PRO A 263 5.84 26.64 -21.59
N ARG A 264 6.49 27.37 -22.50
CA ARG A 264 7.78 28.05 -22.23
C ARG A 264 7.69 29.09 -21.12
N ALA A 265 6.52 29.65 -20.88
CA ALA A 265 6.26 30.65 -19.82
C ALA A 265 6.06 30.02 -18.43
N THR A 266 6.13 28.68 -18.29
CA THR A 266 5.90 27.96 -17.00
C THR A 266 7.03 28.31 -16.01
N PRO A 267 6.70 28.59 -14.73
CA PRO A 267 7.72 28.84 -13.70
C PRO A 267 8.71 27.66 -13.59
N THR A 268 10.00 27.99 -13.52
CA THR A 268 11.11 27.00 -13.49
C THR A 268 10.93 25.94 -12.38
N THR A 269 10.40 26.33 -11.22
CA THR A 269 10.11 25.42 -10.11
C THR A 269 9.09 24.35 -10.49
N LEU A 270 8.04 24.74 -11.23
CA LEU A 270 7.02 23.81 -11.70
C LEU A 270 7.55 22.90 -12.81
N VAL A 271 8.34 23.43 -13.75
CA VAL A 271 9.02 22.63 -14.77
C VAL A 271 9.89 21.56 -14.12
N LEU A 272 10.72 21.94 -13.14
CA LEU A 272 11.58 21.01 -12.41
C LEU A 272 10.79 19.96 -11.63
N ALA A 273 9.66 20.35 -11.03
CA ALA A 273 8.81 19.42 -10.31
C ALA A 273 8.12 18.41 -11.24
N VAL A 274 7.54 18.88 -12.35
CA VAL A 274 6.84 18.00 -13.31
C VAL A 274 7.81 17.05 -14.02
N THR A 275 8.96 17.55 -14.48
CA THR A 275 9.99 16.71 -15.10
C THR A 275 10.56 15.71 -14.10
N GLY A 276 10.82 16.14 -12.87
CA GLY A 276 11.27 15.25 -11.80
C GLY A 276 10.26 14.18 -11.42
N ALA A 277 8.97 14.52 -11.33
CA ALA A 277 7.90 13.53 -11.09
C ALA A 277 7.79 12.55 -12.28
N SER A 278 7.81 13.05 -13.51
CA SER A 278 7.79 12.25 -14.74
C SER A 278 8.96 11.25 -14.77
N ASP A 279 10.18 11.70 -14.51
CA ASP A 279 11.37 10.82 -14.44
C ASP A 279 11.27 9.80 -13.32
N GLY A 280 10.76 10.19 -12.16
CA GLY A 280 10.51 9.29 -11.04
C GLY A 280 9.53 8.17 -11.41
N LEU A 281 8.41 8.52 -12.05
CA LEU A 281 7.42 7.56 -12.53
C LEU A 281 7.96 6.66 -13.64
N ARG A 282 8.81 7.17 -14.55
CA ARG A 282 9.51 6.35 -15.56
C ARG A 282 10.44 5.31 -14.93
N ARG A 283 11.23 5.74 -13.94
CA ARG A 283 12.18 4.86 -13.25
C ARG A 283 11.48 3.83 -12.35
N ALA A 284 10.36 4.20 -11.74
CA ALA A 284 9.61 3.35 -10.80
C ALA A 284 8.08 3.43 -11.02
N PRO A 285 7.57 2.91 -12.16
CA PRO A 285 6.15 3.06 -12.52
C PRO A 285 5.18 2.37 -11.58
N GLY A 286 5.64 1.45 -10.72
CA GLY A 286 4.84 0.79 -9.68
C GLY A 286 4.92 1.46 -8.31
N ALA A 287 5.72 2.52 -8.13
CA ALA A 287 5.89 3.16 -6.83
C ALA A 287 4.61 3.85 -6.30
N PRO A 288 3.72 4.45 -7.13
CA PRO A 288 2.46 4.98 -6.64
C PRO A 288 1.39 3.91 -6.34
N THR A 289 1.60 2.65 -6.73
CA THR A 289 0.58 1.59 -6.57
C THR A 289 0.13 1.38 -5.12
N PRO A 290 1.00 1.36 -4.09
CA PRO A 290 0.55 1.25 -2.70
C PRO A 290 -0.33 2.43 -2.27
N VAL A 291 0.04 3.66 -2.66
CA VAL A 291 -0.77 4.86 -2.40
C VAL A 291 -2.14 4.71 -3.05
N ALA A 292 -2.15 4.31 -4.34
CA ALA A 292 -3.38 4.12 -5.10
C ALA A 292 -4.30 3.05 -4.48
N ALA A 293 -3.73 1.91 -4.06
CA ALA A 293 -4.49 0.83 -3.44
C ALA A 293 -5.13 1.26 -2.13
N VAL A 294 -4.37 1.94 -1.27
CA VAL A 294 -4.88 2.41 0.02
C VAL A 294 -5.89 3.54 -0.15
N SER A 295 -5.60 4.50 -1.01
CA SER A 295 -6.57 5.56 -1.31
C SER A 295 -7.87 5.00 -1.92
N ALA A 296 -7.76 3.96 -2.77
CA ALA A 296 -8.93 3.30 -3.33
C ALA A 296 -9.76 2.59 -2.26
N LEU A 297 -9.13 1.86 -1.35
CA LEU A 297 -9.83 1.21 -0.24
C LEU A 297 -10.53 2.22 0.66
N LEU A 298 -9.83 3.31 0.99
CA LEU A 298 -10.38 4.40 1.81
C LEU A 298 -11.56 5.12 1.18
N GLY A 299 -11.52 5.28 -0.13
CA GLY A 299 -12.61 5.93 -0.85
C GLY A 299 -13.77 4.98 -1.12
N SER A 300 -13.46 3.76 -1.57
CA SER A 300 -14.48 2.82 -2.04
C SER A 300 -15.29 2.20 -0.92
N VAL A 301 -14.66 1.86 0.20
CA VAL A 301 -15.38 1.20 1.31
C VAL A 301 -16.45 2.14 1.90
N PRO A 302 -16.13 3.37 2.32
CA PRO A 302 -17.16 4.32 2.76
C PRO A 302 -18.20 4.63 1.67
N ALA A 303 -17.77 4.76 0.41
CA ALA A 303 -18.67 5.07 -0.69
C ALA A 303 -19.72 3.96 -0.89
N VAL A 304 -19.32 2.69 -0.80
CA VAL A 304 -20.23 1.54 -0.89
C VAL A 304 -21.20 1.52 0.28
N PHE A 305 -20.73 1.79 1.51
CA PHE A 305 -21.61 1.87 2.68
C PHE A 305 -22.61 3.02 2.58
N LEU A 306 -22.18 4.23 2.17
CA LEU A 306 -23.05 5.37 1.97
C LEU A 306 -24.11 5.12 0.87
N ALA A 307 -23.72 4.43 -0.21
CA ALA A 307 -24.68 4.03 -1.24
C ALA A 307 -25.68 3.00 -0.71
N GLY A 308 -25.22 2.04 0.09
CA GLY A 308 -26.09 1.06 0.76
C GLY A 308 -27.08 1.74 1.74
N GLU A 309 -26.61 2.68 2.53
CA GLU A 309 -27.45 3.48 3.43
C GLU A 309 -28.50 4.30 2.66
N ALA A 310 -28.09 4.95 1.55
CA ALA A 310 -29.03 5.66 0.69
C ALA A 310 -30.08 4.73 0.08
N ALA A 311 -29.72 3.49 -0.24
CA ALA A 311 -30.64 2.47 -0.71
C ALA A 311 -31.62 2.03 0.42
N LEU A 312 -31.13 1.76 1.62
CA LEU A 312 -31.95 1.36 2.77
C LEU A 312 -32.94 2.45 3.18
N ARG A 313 -32.55 3.72 3.17
CA ARG A 313 -33.45 4.86 3.47
C ARG A 313 -34.63 4.97 2.52
N ARG A 314 -34.55 4.38 1.31
CA ARG A 314 -35.69 4.33 0.37
C ARG A 314 -36.68 3.23 0.69
N ILE A 315 -36.25 2.17 1.38
CA ILE A 315 -37.08 1.03 1.75
C ILE A 315 -37.89 1.34 3.02
N GLY A 316 -37.30 2.07 3.96
CA GLY A 316 -37.99 2.42 5.21
C GLY A 316 -37.24 3.41 6.09
N PRO A 317 -37.95 4.21 6.90
CA PRO A 317 -37.31 5.08 7.88
C PRO A 317 -36.89 4.24 9.09
N GLY A 318 -35.60 4.19 9.42
CA GLY A 318 -35.26 3.67 10.73
C GLY A 318 -33.89 3.08 10.99
N GLU A 319 -32.93 3.11 10.06
CA GLU A 319 -31.62 2.57 10.40
C GLU A 319 -30.58 3.63 10.70
N ALA A 320 -29.70 3.29 11.66
CA ALA A 320 -28.71 4.20 12.20
C ALA A 320 -27.71 4.66 11.12
N PRO A 321 -27.31 5.94 11.15
CA PRO A 321 -26.30 6.43 10.23
C PRO A 321 -24.99 5.64 10.38
N VAL A 322 -24.27 5.45 9.26
CA VAL A 322 -22.94 4.81 9.29
C VAL A 322 -22.06 5.55 10.29
N ASP A 323 -21.61 4.84 11.31
CA ASP A 323 -20.70 5.41 12.31
C ASP A 323 -19.32 5.66 11.67
N VAL A 324 -19.06 6.93 11.39
CA VAL A 324 -17.79 7.40 10.80
C VAL A 324 -16.60 7.01 11.67
N LEU A 325 -16.76 7.00 13.00
CA LEU A 325 -15.70 6.61 13.92
C LEU A 325 -15.39 5.12 13.79
N ALA A 326 -16.43 4.30 13.72
CA ALA A 326 -16.31 2.86 13.50
C ALA A 326 -15.60 2.56 12.18
N LEU A 327 -15.95 3.30 11.13
CA LEU A 327 -15.32 3.17 9.82
C LEU A 327 -13.83 3.60 9.85
N LEU A 328 -13.50 4.68 10.54
CA LEU A 328 -12.11 5.14 10.73
C LEU A 328 -11.29 4.14 11.55
N LEU A 329 -11.86 3.56 12.59
CA LEU A 329 -11.20 2.51 13.39
C LEU A 329 -10.95 1.26 12.54
N THR A 330 -11.89 0.89 11.67
CA THR A 330 -11.78 -0.26 10.77
C THR A 330 -10.72 -0.03 9.67
N LEU A 331 -10.68 1.15 9.08
CA LEU A 331 -9.80 1.48 7.96
C LEU A 331 -8.47 2.12 8.38
N GLY A 332 -8.41 2.69 9.58
CA GLY A 332 -7.24 3.42 10.09
C GLY A 332 -5.93 2.63 10.01
N PRO A 333 -5.90 1.36 10.42
CA PRO A 333 -4.71 0.53 10.31
C PRO A 333 -4.24 0.28 8.87
N ALA A 334 -5.18 0.09 7.95
CA ALA A 334 -4.83 -0.04 6.53
C ALA A 334 -4.28 1.28 5.94
N LEU A 335 -4.78 2.43 6.43
CA LEU A 335 -4.24 3.74 6.15
C LEU A 335 -2.78 3.85 6.56
N LEU A 336 -2.49 3.50 7.81
CA LEU A 336 -1.13 3.55 8.34
C LEU A 336 -0.18 2.63 7.56
N LEU A 337 -0.63 1.42 7.23
CA LEU A 337 0.14 0.48 6.40
C LEU A 337 0.44 1.04 5.01
N GLY A 338 -0.55 1.64 4.37
CA GLY A 338 -0.36 2.23 3.06
C GLY A 338 0.45 3.52 3.07
N ALA A 339 0.25 4.37 4.06
CA ALA A 339 1.04 5.60 4.24
C ALA A 339 2.51 5.27 4.50
N THR A 340 2.81 4.31 5.38
CA THR A 340 4.19 3.85 5.64
C THR A 340 4.82 3.23 4.41
N ALA A 341 4.12 2.31 3.71
CA ALA A 341 4.62 1.71 2.49
C ALA A 341 4.88 2.73 1.38
N SER A 342 3.99 3.70 1.23
CA SER A 342 4.09 4.75 0.22
C SER A 342 5.27 5.67 0.49
N THR A 343 5.42 6.12 1.74
CA THR A 343 6.53 6.95 2.21
C THR A 343 7.87 6.26 1.99
N ILE A 344 7.95 4.99 2.36
CA ILE A 344 9.15 4.18 2.19
C ILE A 344 9.44 3.96 0.70
N THR A 345 8.43 3.58 -0.09
CA THR A 345 8.59 3.34 -1.53
C THR A 345 9.03 4.60 -2.25
N TYR A 346 8.45 5.75 -1.91
CA TYR A 346 8.84 7.06 -2.44
C TYR A 346 10.30 7.38 -2.10
N SER A 347 10.70 7.21 -0.84
CA SER A 347 12.05 7.53 -0.37
C SER A 347 13.11 6.63 -1.00
N VAL A 348 12.81 5.33 -1.12
CA VAL A 348 13.76 4.32 -1.64
C VAL A 348 13.82 4.29 -3.17
N ALA A 349 12.73 4.64 -3.86
CA ALA A 349 12.72 4.66 -5.32
C ALA A 349 13.60 5.78 -5.93
N ARG A 350 14.14 6.68 -5.11
CA ARG A 350 14.82 7.90 -5.58
C ARG A 350 16.23 8.15 -5.04
N PRO A 351 17.15 7.18 -5.05
CA PRO A 351 18.52 7.41 -4.53
C PRO A 351 19.29 8.49 -5.32
N GLY A 352 18.95 8.69 -6.59
CA GLY A 352 19.54 9.75 -7.43
C GLY A 352 19.07 11.16 -7.07
N ARG A 353 17.90 11.31 -6.46
CA ARG A 353 17.26 12.62 -6.26
C ARG A 353 18.02 13.51 -5.27
N LEU A 354 18.66 12.92 -4.29
CA LEU A 354 19.54 13.65 -3.38
C LEU A 354 20.74 14.30 -4.12
N ARG A 355 21.24 13.61 -5.16
CA ARG A 355 22.28 14.14 -6.02
C ARG A 355 21.74 15.29 -6.86
N ASP A 356 20.55 15.14 -7.42
CA ASP A 356 19.89 16.17 -8.25
C ASP A 356 19.64 17.46 -7.43
N PHE A 357 19.15 17.36 -6.19
CA PHE A 357 19.00 18.53 -5.30
C PHE A 357 20.33 19.20 -4.96
N ARG A 358 21.40 18.42 -4.78
CA ARG A 358 22.74 19.01 -4.58
C ARG A 358 23.22 19.74 -5.81
N THR A 359 22.97 19.19 -7.01
CA THR A 359 23.29 19.86 -8.27
C THR A 359 22.50 21.15 -8.44
N LEU A 360 21.19 21.14 -8.15
CA LEU A 360 20.37 22.35 -8.18
C LEU A 360 20.92 23.45 -7.24
N ARG A 361 21.38 23.06 -6.05
CA ARG A 361 22.00 24.01 -5.11
C ARG A 361 23.36 24.52 -5.59
N SER A 362 24.19 23.69 -6.22
CA SER A 362 25.44 24.14 -6.81
C SER A 362 25.22 25.12 -7.97
N CYS A 363 24.05 25.02 -8.63
CA CYS A 363 23.59 25.97 -9.66
C CYS A 363 22.90 27.22 -9.06
N GLY A 364 22.96 27.45 -7.74
CA GLY A 364 22.45 28.66 -7.07
C GLY A 364 20.99 28.57 -6.59
N ALA A 365 20.32 27.41 -6.65
CA ALA A 365 18.98 27.27 -6.10
C ALA A 365 19.01 27.42 -4.56
N THR A 366 18.09 28.23 -4.01
CA THR A 366 17.94 28.40 -2.57
C THR A 366 17.33 27.15 -1.93
N SER A 367 17.54 26.96 -0.59
CA SER A 367 16.93 25.85 0.16
C SER A 367 15.41 25.83 0.02
N ALA A 368 14.78 27.01 0.08
CA ALA A 368 13.33 27.14 -0.07
C ALA A 368 12.85 26.67 -1.46
N ARG A 369 13.52 27.06 -2.53
CA ARG A 369 13.17 26.61 -3.89
C ARG A 369 13.31 25.11 -4.07
N THR A 370 14.37 24.52 -3.54
CA THR A 370 14.55 23.05 -3.59
C THR A 370 13.51 22.30 -2.75
N ALA A 371 13.09 22.84 -1.61
CA ALA A 371 11.99 22.28 -0.81
C ALA A 371 10.65 22.36 -1.55
N ILE A 372 10.33 23.50 -2.16
CA ILE A 372 9.11 23.67 -2.98
C ILE A 372 9.08 22.66 -4.13
N VAL A 373 10.21 22.48 -4.84
CA VAL A 373 10.31 21.45 -5.91
C VAL A 373 10.06 20.06 -5.35
N ALA A 374 10.64 19.72 -4.18
CA ALA A 374 10.45 18.40 -3.56
C ALA A 374 8.99 18.14 -3.19
N VAL A 375 8.29 19.13 -2.61
CA VAL A 375 6.87 19.04 -2.24
C VAL A 375 5.99 18.94 -3.50
N ALA A 376 6.18 19.82 -4.46
CA ALA A 376 5.40 19.81 -5.70
C ALA A 376 5.58 18.50 -6.47
N GLU A 377 6.78 17.95 -6.47
CA GLU A 377 7.08 16.66 -7.06
C GLU A 377 6.37 15.49 -6.31
N ALA A 378 6.30 15.53 -4.98
CA ALA A 378 5.57 14.55 -4.19
C ALA A 378 4.07 14.59 -4.47
N VAL A 379 3.49 15.79 -4.58
CA VAL A 379 2.08 15.98 -4.95
C VAL A 379 1.80 15.42 -6.36
N LEU A 380 2.63 15.77 -7.33
CA LEU A 380 2.50 15.24 -8.71
C LEU A 380 2.65 13.73 -8.79
N PHE A 381 3.48 13.15 -7.90
CA PHE A 381 3.64 11.71 -7.79
C PHE A 381 2.38 11.03 -7.21
N ALA A 382 1.61 11.74 -6.39
CA ALA A 382 0.35 11.25 -5.83
C ALA A 382 -0.82 11.29 -6.83
N LEU A 383 -0.80 12.17 -7.83
CA LEU A 383 -1.91 12.34 -8.79
C LEU A 383 -2.39 11.04 -9.46
N PRO A 384 -1.50 10.15 -9.97
CA PRO A 384 -1.93 8.86 -10.50
C PRO A 384 -2.66 7.98 -9.48
N ALA A 385 -2.28 8.09 -8.19
CA ALA A 385 -2.93 7.35 -7.12
C ALA A 385 -4.33 7.90 -6.82
N LEU A 386 -4.48 9.22 -6.80
CA LEU A 386 -5.77 9.90 -6.60
C LEU A 386 -6.75 9.56 -7.73
N ALA A 387 -6.32 9.66 -8.99
CA ALA A 387 -7.13 9.29 -10.14
C ALA A 387 -7.57 7.81 -10.09
N THR A 388 -6.66 6.92 -9.68
CA THR A 388 -6.96 5.49 -9.52
C THR A 388 -8.00 5.25 -8.43
N SER A 389 -7.85 5.92 -7.30
CA SER A 389 -8.75 5.83 -6.17
C SER A 389 -10.18 6.23 -6.57
N THR A 390 -10.35 7.40 -7.18
CA THR A 390 -11.66 7.89 -7.64
C THR A 390 -12.29 6.94 -8.66
N ALA A 391 -11.52 6.44 -9.62
CA ALA A 391 -12.03 5.50 -10.62
C ALA A 391 -12.50 4.19 -10.00
N ILE A 392 -11.75 3.62 -9.05
CA ILE A 392 -12.13 2.37 -8.37
C ILE A 392 -13.36 2.62 -7.48
N SER A 393 -13.43 3.75 -6.77
CA SER A 393 -14.60 4.09 -5.95
C SER A 393 -15.87 4.21 -6.78
N ALA A 394 -15.81 4.90 -7.91
CA ALA A 394 -16.94 5.03 -8.82
C ALA A 394 -17.41 3.66 -9.37
N LEU A 395 -16.46 2.81 -9.79
CA LEU A 395 -16.78 1.47 -10.29
C LEU A 395 -17.38 0.55 -9.21
N ALA A 396 -16.94 0.69 -7.97
CA ALA A 396 -17.40 -0.14 -6.86
C ALA A 396 -18.81 0.22 -6.37
N VAL A 397 -19.17 1.50 -6.43
CA VAL A 397 -20.50 1.99 -6.03
C VAL A 397 -21.54 1.76 -7.11
N LEU A 398 -21.13 1.70 -8.38
CA LEU A 398 -22.02 1.64 -9.53
C LEU A 398 -23.08 0.50 -9.45
N PRO A 399 -22.75 -0.75 -9.06
CA PRO A 399 -23.74 -1.81 -8.97
C PRO A 399 -24.88 -1.50 -7.98
N VAL A 400 -24.53 -1.03 -6.78
CA VAL A 400 -25.52 -0.65 -5.75
C VAL A 400 -26.36 0.53 -6.23
N ALA A 401 -25.71 1.52 -6.83
CA ALA A 401 -26.38 2.73 -7.33
C ALA A 401 -27.38 2.41 -8.43
N LEU A 402 -27.01 1.56 -9.40
CA LEU A 402 -27.90 1.14 -10.50
C LEU A 402 -29.08 0.32 -9.98
N ALA A 403 -28.82 -0.64 -9.10
CA ALA A 403 -29.84 -1.53 -8.58
C ALA A 403 -30.83 -0.80 -7.65
N ALA A 404 -30.33 0.11 -6.82
CA ALA A 404 -31.17 0.94 -5.93
C ALA A 404 -31.81 2.13 -6.68
N GLY A 405 -31.55 2.33 -7.96
CA GLY A 405 -32.03 3.48 -8.73
C GLY A 405 -31.59 4.82 -8.16
N LEU A 406 -30.37 4.89 -7.59
CA LEU A 406 -29.83 6.13 -7.02
C LEU A 406 -29.67 7.19 -8.10
N THR A 407 -29.88 8.46 -7.75
CA THR A 407 -29.67 9.55 -8.70
C THR A 407 -28.17 9.77 -8.97
N PRO A 408 -27.81 10.36 -10.12
CA PRO A 408 -26.40 10.73 -10.38
C PRO A 408 -25.80 11.60 -9.28
N LEU A 409 -26.63 12.41 -8.60
CA LEU A 409 -26.19 13.25 -7.48
C LEU A 409 -25.80 12.38 -6.26
N ASP A 410 -26.64 11.39 -5.90
CA ASP A 410 -26.34 10.45 -4.81
C ASP A 410 -25.03 9.70 -5.08
N LEU A 411 -24.81 9.29 -6.33
CA LEU A 411 -23.57 8.64 -6.76
C LEU A 411 -22.35 9.57 -6.58
N VAL A 412 -22.47 10.83 -7.02
CA VAL A 412 -21.40 11.80 -6.85
C VAL A 412 -21.11 12.07 -5.39
N LEU A 413 -22.14 12.22 -4.56
CA LEU A 413 -21.99 12.43 -3.11
C LEU A 413 -21.36 11.23 -2.41
N ALA A 414 -21.73 10.02 -2.80
CA ALA A 414 -21.13 8.80 -2.25
C ALA A 414 -19.64 8.67 -2.63
N VAL A 415 -19.27 8.98 -3.87
CA VAL A 415 -17.89 8.93 -4.35
C VAL A 415 -17.06 10.09 -3.81
N ALA A 416 -17.63 11.30 -3.75
CA ALA A 416 -16.95 12.50 -3.24
C ALA A 416 -17.09 12.66 -1.72
N ASN A 417 -17.20 11.55 -0.99
CA ASN A 417 -17.40 11.59 0.46
C ASN A 417 -16.22 12.26 1.20
N PRO A 418 -16.48 12.93 2.35
CA PRO A 418 -15.44 13.66 3.09
C PRO A 418 -14.29 12.77 3.55
N LEU A 419 -14.53 11.48 3.82
CA LEU A 419 -13.49 10.52 4.24
C LEU A 419 -12.51 10.21 3.11
N LEU A 420 -12.99 10.11 1.86
CA LEU A 420 -12.12 9.97 0.70
C LEU A 420 -11.22 11.20 0.57
N VAL A 421 -11.81 12.40 0.62
CA VAL A 421 -11.08 13.66 0.51
C VAL A 421 -10.07 13.81 1.65
N LEU A 422 -10.47 13.54 2.89
CA LEU A 422 -9.59 13.57 4.06
C LEU A 422 -8.45 12.56 3.94
N GLY A 423 -8.77 11.32 3.61
CA GLY A 423 -7.78 10.25 3.45
C GLY A 423 -6.77 10.54 2.34
N GLN A 424 -7.23 11.04 1.20
CA GLN A 424 -6.37 11.47 0.10
C GLN A 424 -5.48 12.66 0.50
N SER A 425 -6.05 13.62 1.23
CA SER A 425 -5.31 14.79 1.73
C SER A 425 -4.22 14.37 2.72
N LEU A 426 -4.54 13.49 3.67
CA LEU A 426 -3.57 12.97 4.63
C LEU A 426 -2.46 12.16 3.96
N LEU A 427 -2.77 11.32 2.97
CA LEU A 427 -1.77 10.58 2.21
C LEU A 427 -0.86 11.52 1.41
N THR A 428 -1.44 12.53 0.77
CA THR A 428 -0.68 13.52 0.01
C THR A 428 0.23 14.34 0.92
N LEU A 429 -0.29 14.76 2.08
CA LEU A 429 0.48 15.46 3.11
C LEU A 429 1.61 14.57 3.66
N GLY A 430 1.33 13.30 3.94
CA GLY A 430 2.33 12.31 4.38
C GLY A 430 3.47 12.16 3.37
N LEU A 431 3.17 12.08 2.08
CA LEU A 431 4.18 12.05 1.02
C LEU A 431 4.98 13.37 0.94
N ALA A 432 4.33 14.51 1.09
CA ALA A 432 5.00 15.80 1.12
C ALA A 432 5.95 15.94 2.32
N VAL A 433 5.50 15.52 3.51
CA VAL A 433 6.34 15.46 4.71
C VAL A 433 7.53 14.52 4.52
N ALA A 434 7.28 13.33 3.95
CA ALA A 434 8.36 12.39 3.63
C ALA A 434 9.39 12.97 2.65
N ALA A 435 8.94 13.73 1.65
CA ALA A 435 9.81 14.43 0.71
C ALA A 435 10.67 15.49 1.41
N ILE A 436 10.07 16.26 2.33
CA ILE A 436 10.78 17.28 3.12
C ILE A 436 11.81 16.63 4.06
N LEU A 437 11.43 15.54 4.76
CA LEU A 437 12.34 14.82 5.65
C LEU A 437 13.51 14.20 4.86
N ALA A 438 13.25 13.56 3.73
CA ALA A 438 14.29 13.03 2.86
C ALA A 438 15.24 14.13 2.37
N TRP A 439 14.69 15.29 2.01
CA TRP A 439 15.47 16.47 1.66
C TRP A 439 16.31 17.00 2.84
N ALA A 440 15.74 17.14 4.05
CA ALA A 440 16.42 17.60 5.24
C ALA A 440 17.60 16.67 5.65
N VAL A 441 17.37 15.35 5.61
CA VAL A 441 18.43 14.34 5.85
C VAL A 441 19.56 14.46 4.82
N ALA A 442 19.23 14.74 3.56
CA ALA A 442 20.22 14.97 2.53
C ALA A 442 21.08 16.21 2.80
N GLU A 443 20.47 17.26 3.30
CA GLU A 443 21.14 18.51 3.62
C GLU A 443 22.11 18.35 4.79
N THR A 444 21.67 17.71 5.88
CA THR A 444 22.48 17.49 7.08
C THR A 444 23.63 16.52 6.84
N GLY A 445 23.38 15.41 6.14
CA GLY A 445 24.43 14.44 5.80
C GLY A 445 25.52 15.01 4.88
N GLY A 446 25.20 16.02 4.07
CA GLY A 446 26.18 16.77 3.27
C GLY A 446 27.10 17.69 4.09
N ARG A 447 26.60 18.24 5.20
CA ARG A 447 27.38 19.11 6.11
C ARG A 447 28.38 18.30 6.94
N VAL A 448 27.96 17.16 7.49
CA VAL A 448 28.82 16.28 8.31
C VAL A 448 30.01 15.77 7.48
N ARG A 449 29.83 15.38 6.22
CA ARG A 449 30.95 14.96 5.36
C ARG A 449 31.96 16.06 5.04
N ARG A 450 31.55 17.32 4.97
CA ARG A 450 32.47 18.45 4.73
C ARG A 450 33.30 18.81 5.96
N SER A 451 32.78 18.55 7.17
CA SER A 451 33.52 18.80 8.43
C SER A 451 34.55 17.72 8.76
N VAL A 452 34.39 16.50 8.16
CA VAL A 452 35.28 15.35 8.43
C VAL A 452 36.40 15.20 7.42
N THR A 453 36.39 15.90 6.28
CA THR A 453 37.54 15.96 5.37
C THR A 453 38.55 16.99 5.92
N PRO A 454 39.69 16.56 6.53
CA PRO A 454 40.71 17.49 6.91
C PRO A 454 41.18 18.22 5.64
N ARG A 455 41.24 19.54 5.69
CA ARG A 455 41.99 20.33 4.72
C ARG A 455 43.43 19.81 4.77
N VAL A 456 43.77 18.93 3.84
CA VAL A 456 45.16 18.70 3.53
C VAL A 456 45.66 20.02 2.96
N ALA A 457 46.29 20.83 3.84
CA ALA A 457 46.99 22.02 3.44
C ALA A 457 48.06 21.61 2.42
N ARG A 458 48.03 22.22 1.27
CA ARG A 458 49.16 22.22 0.33
C ARG A 458 50.26 23.10 0.85
#